data_050b913e8346453c6206de2f639c412a
#
_entry.id   050b913e8346453c6206de2f639c412a
#
_cell.length_a   1.000
_cell.length_b   1.000
_cell.length_c   1.000
_cell.angle_alpha   90.00
_cell.angle_beta   90.00
_cell.angle_gamma   90.00
#
_symmetry.space_group_name_H-M   'P 1'
#
loop_
_entity.id
_entity.type
_entity.pdbx_description
1 polymer ?
#
loop_
_entity_poly.entity_id
_entity_poly.type
_entity_poly.pdbx_seq_one_letter_code
_entity_poly.pdbx_strand_id
1 'polypeptide(L)'
;MSLRSTTPLLRAVKRPFRVVATTAILGYGFPESSFRAAMAEGPVDLIAVDAGSIDPGPYYLATKSSFTALEHVVRDLRVMVQGYLEYQGPGPRPKLVVGSAGGCGTNNQVDILAAEVRRLLFNLGGRELSEAIPIATVTSELFTPAATLAHKQLVPLGPQPGGDTGRADLEPNANAVVVAQMGMEPIMAALEEVDIVLCGRAYDPAVFAAEPVRQG
;
A
#
# COMPACT_ATOMS: atom_id res chain seq x y z
N MET A 1 -20.29 -50.21 28.43
CA MET A 1 -20.79 -48.86 28.10
C MET A 1 -19.64 -47.88 28.31
N SER A 2 -18.88 -47.59 27.23
CA SER A 2 -17.65 -46.81 27.31
C SER A 2 -17.97 -45.33 27.02
N LEU A 3 -17.82 -44.49 28.01
CA LEU A 3 -17.94 -43.04 27.87
C LEU A 3 -16.70 -42.51 27.12
N ARG A 4 -16.89 -42.13 25.86
CA ARG A 4 -15.87 -41.36 25.13
C ARG A 4 -15.83 -39.96 25.70
N SER A 5 -14.75 -39.62 26.39
CA SER A 5 -14.43 -38.27 26.82
C SER A 5 -14.14 -37.42 25.56
N THR A 6 -15.06 -36.57 25.19
CA THR A 6 -14.83 -35.51 24.20
C THR A 6 -14.24 -34.30 24.91
N THR A 7 -12.93 -34.32 25.08
CA THR A 7 -12.21 -33.10 25.48
C THR A 7 -12.35 -32.10 24.32
N PRO A 8 -12.93 -30.90 24.54
CA PRO A 8 -12.96 -29.89 23.49
C PRO A 8 -11.50 -29.50 23.20
N LEU A 9 -11.07 -29.68 21.97
CA LEU A 9 -9.83 -29.06 21.49
C LEU A 9 -9.99 -27.56 21.72
N LEU A 10 -9.35 -27.05 22.76
CA LEU A 10 -9.17 -25.62 22.96
C LEU A 10 -8.46 -25.10 21.71
N ARG A 11 -9.21 -24.45 20.82
CA ARG A 11 -8.66 -23.71 19.71
C ARG A 11 -7.69 -22.70 20.30
N ALA A 12 -6.41 -22.82 20.03
CA ALA A 12 -5.40 -21.85 20.49
C ALA A 12 -5.92 -20.48 20.09
N VAL A 13 -6.14 -19.60 21.07
CA VAL A 13 -6.55 -18.23 20.82
C VAL A 13 -5.39 -17.57 20.06
N LYS A 14 -5.56 -17.34 18.76
CA LYS A 14 -4.58 -16.60 17.97
C LYS A 14 -4.43 -15.23 18.64
N ARG A 15 -3.19 -14.78 18.86
CA ARG A 15 -2.96 -13.42 19.34
C ARG A 15 -3.56 -12.41 18.36
N PRO A 16 -3.96 -11.22 18.82
CA PRO A 16 -4.39 -10.16 17.93
C PRO A 16 -3.30 -9.83 16.88
N PHE A 17 -3.72 -9.65 15.64
CA PHE A 17 -2.88 -9.13 14.58
C PHE A 17 -2.57 -7.65 14.86
N ARG A 18 -1.30 -7.26 14.79
CA ARG A 18 -0.89 -5.90 15.13
C ARG A 18 -0.35 -5.15 13.92
N VAL A 19 -1.05 -4.07 13.58
CA VAL A 19 -0.67 -3.14 12.52
C VAL A 19 -0.13 -1.86 13.12
N VAL A 20 1.02 -1.40 12.66
CA VAL A 20 1.55 -0.07 12.95
C VAL A 20 1.28 0.82 11.74
N ALA A 21 0.25 1.65 11.84
CA ALA A 21 -0.06 2.71 10.88
C ALA A 21 0.74 3.97 11.29
N THR A 22 1.59 4.47 10.42
CA THR A 22 2.51 5.55 10.77
C THR A 22 1.87 6.94 10.70
N THR A 23 1.14 7.21 9.63
CA THR A 23 0.49 8.49 9.35
C THR A 23 -0.71 8.27 8.45
N ALA A 24 -1.59 9.27 8.31
CA ALA A 24 -2.74 9.20 7.43
C ALA A 24 -2.33 9.18 5.95
N ILE A 25 -1.30 9.97 5.59
CA ILE A 25 -0.75 10.02 4.23
C ILE A 25 0.77 10.10 4.32
N LEU A 26 1.46 9.25 3.58
CA LEU A 26 2.93 9.23 3.51
C LEU A 26 3.47 10.61 3.10
N GLY A 27 4.40 11.14 3.90
CA GLY A 27 4.95 12.47 3.74
C GLY A 27 4.36 13.54 4.67
N TYR A 28 3.26 13.24 5.38
CA TYR A 28 2.73 14.16 6.39
C TYR A 28 3.59 14.21 7.66
N GLY A 29 4.39 13.16 7.87
CA GLY A 29 5.20 13.03 9.08
C GLY A 29 4.45 12.39 10.23
N PHE A 30 5.24 11.87 11.15
CA PHE A 30 4.76 11.28 12.41
C PHE A 30 5.87 11.38 13.46
N PRO A 31 5.53 11.35 14.76
CA PRO A 31 6.53 11.33 15.82
C PRO A 31 7.34 10.01 15.77
N GLU A 32 8.62 10.10 15.46
CA GLU A 32 9.52 8.93 15.39
C GLU A 32 9.55 8.16 16.72
N SER A 33 9.53 8.88 17.86
CA SER A 33 9.49 8.26 19.19
C SER A 33 8.26 7.36 19.40
N SER A 34 7.08 7.82 18.93
CA SER A 34 5.84 7.04 19.01
C SER A 34 5.90 5.79 18.13
N PHE A 35 6.46 5.91 16.92
CA PHE A 35 6.67 4.77 16.05
C PHE A 35 7.61 3.75 16.68
N ARG A 36 8.77 4.18 17.20
CA ARG A 36 9.75 3.31 17.86
C ARG A 36 9.15 2.63 19.10
N ALA A 37 8.37 3.35 19.91
CA ALA A 37 7.65 2.77 21.04
C ALA A 37 6.68 1.68 20.57
N ALA A 38 5.87 1.96 19.55
CA ALA A 38 4.94 0.98 18.99
C ALA A 38 5.66 -0.27 18.45
N MET A 39 6.82 -0.13 17.82
CA MET A 39 7.63 -1.26 17.35
C MET A 39 8.22 -2.09 18.51
N ALA A 40 8.47 -1.49 19.66
CA ALA A 40 9.07 -2.14 20.83
C ALA A 40 8.06 -2.83 21.76
N GLU A 41 6.80 -2.41 21.77
CA GLU A 41 5.76 -2.88 22.72
C GLU A 41 5.33 -4.33 22.55
N GLY A 42 5.72 -5.02 21.50
CA GLY A 42 5.33 -6.42 21.27
C GLY A 42 5.41 -6.83 19.81
N PRO A 43 4.88 -8.00 19.46
CA PRO A 43 4.95 -8.46 18.08
C PRO A 43 4.20 -7.51 17.15
N VAL A 44 4.86 -7.09 16.07
CA VAL A 44 4.28 -6.29 14.99
C VAL A 44 4.23 -7.18 13.75
N ASP A 45 3.08 -7.23 13.11
CA ASP A 45 2.86 -8.07 11.92
C ASP A 45 2.98 -7.25 10.63
N LEU A 46 2.57 -5.98 10.69
CA LEU A 46 2.52 -5.11 9.53
C LEU A 46 2.86 -3.66 9.90
N ILE A 47 3.72 -3.04 9.12
CA ILE A 47 3.91 -1.59 9.03
C ILE A 47 3.19 -1.16 7.75
N ALA A 48 2.20 -0.27 7.84
CA ALA A 48 1.46 0.15 6.67
C ALA A 48 1.17 1.65 6.66
N VAL A 49 1.13 2.21 5.46
CA VAL A 49 0.73 3.59 5.20
C VAL A 49 0.11 3.69 3.81
N ASP A 50 -0.91 4.52 3.66
CA ASP A 50 -1.35 4.97 2.35
C ASP A 50 -0.64 6.28 1.97
N ALA A 51 -0.47 6.53 0.67
CA ALA A 51 0.18 7.75 0.18
C ALA A 51 -0.77 8.64 -0.60
N GLY A 52 -2.06 8.32 -0.67
CA GLY A 52 -3.01 9.06 -1.48
C GLY A 52 -4.44 9.02 -0.98
N SER A 53 -5.28 9.71 -1.73
CA SER A 53 -6.72 9.76 -1.53
C SER A 53 -7.42 9.91 -2.88
N ILE A 54 -8.69 9.49 -2.95
CA ILE A 54 -9.54 9.68 -4.12
C ILE A 54 -9.77 11.17 -4.38
N ASP A 55 -9.93 11.96 -3.33
CA ASP A 55 -10.31 13.38 -3.45
C ASP A 55 -9.29 14.20 -4.26
N PRO A 56 -7.99 14.20 -3.92
CA PRO A 56 -6.99 14.93 -4.69
C PRO A 56 -6.41 14.12 -5.86
N GLY A 57 -6.65 12.81 -5.91
CA GLY A 57 -6.08 11.89 -6.89
C GLY A 57 -6.20 12.35 -8.35
N PRO A 58 -7.38 12.77 -8.82
CA PRO A 58 -7.56 13.24 -10.21
C PRO A 58 -6.71 14.46 -10.57
N TYR A 59 -6.49 15.38 -9.63
CA TYR A 59 -5.61 16.52 -9.85
C TYR A 59 -4.16 16.09 -10.09
N TYR A 60 -3.63 15.22 -9.23
CA TYR A 60 -2.26 14.73 -9.34
C TYR A 60 -2.05 13.80 -10.53
N LEU A 61 -3.08 13.05 -10.90
CA LEU A 61 -3.09 12.26 -12.12
C LEU A 61 -2.98 13.15 -13.37
N ALA A 62 -3.75 14.23 -13.42
CA ALA A 62 -3.77 15.17 -14.55
C ALA A 62 -2.47 15.99 -14.63
N THR A 63 -1.95 16.45 -13.51
CA THR A 63 -0.74 17.28 -13.45
C THR A 63 0.56 16.47 -13.45
N LYS A 64 0.48 15.14 -13.30
CA LYS A 64 1.63 14.23 -13.15
C LYS A 64 2.56 14.61 -11.98
N SER A 65 2.01 15.26 -10.98
CA SER A 65 2.72 15.66 -9.76
C SER A 65 2.41 14.72 -8.59
N SER A 66 3.20 14.80 -7.52
CA SER A 66 2.97 14.03 -6.30
C SER A 66 2.14 14.83 -5.31
N PHE A 67 1.36 14.13 -4.49
CA PHE A 67 0.54 14.72 -3.42
C PHE A 67 1.40 15.38 -2.33
N THR A 68 2.50 14.73 -1.95
CA THR A 68 3.48 15.25 -0.99
C THR A 68 4.85 15.38 -1.66
N ALA A 69 5.66 16.32 -1.18
CA ALA A 69 7.01 16.50 -1.68
C ALA A 69 7.88 15.26 -1.41
N LEU A 70 8.73 14.89 -2.36
CA LEU A 70 9.52 13.65 -2.31
C LEU A 70 10.42 13.58 -1.07
N GLU A 71 11.00 14.73 -0.66
CA GLU A 71 11.83 14.79 0.56
C GLU A 71 11.05 14.41 1.82
N HIS A 72 9.78 14.75 1.92
CA HIS A 72 8.92 14.38 3.05
C HIS A 72 8.58 12.88 3.01
N VAL A 73 8.29 12.36 1.83
CA VAL A 73 8.09 10.91 1.60
C VAL A 73 9.32 10.13 2.02
N VAL A 74 10.51 10.56 1.58
CA VAL A 74 11.79 9.90 1.90
C VAL A 74 12.11 9.96 3.39
N ARG A 75 11.80 11.08 4.06
CA ARG A 75 11.95 11.22 5.51
C ARG A 75 11.14 10.15 6.24
N ASP A 76 9.85 10.03 5.91
CA ASP A 76 8.95 9.07 6.57
C ASP A 76 9.34 7.63 6.25
N LEU A 77 9.64 7.33 4.98
CA LEU A 77 10.11 6.02 4.55
C LEU A 77 11.39 5.59 5.27
N ARG A 78 12.32 6.51 5.49
CA ARG A 78 13.56 6.19 6.21
C ARG A 78 13.28 5.64 7.59
N VAL A 79 12.38 6.28 8.34
CA VAL A 79 12.01 5.81 9.70
C VAL A 79 11.33 4.45 9.63
N MET A 80 10.42 4.24 8.66
CA MET A 80 9.72 2.97 8.47
C MET A 80 10.67 1.83 8.08
N VAL A 81 11.56 2.06 7.12
CA VAL A 81 12.54 1.07 6.66
C VAL A 81 13.55 0.75 7.76
N GLN A 82 14.01 1.75 8.52
CA GLN A 82 14.85 1.50 9.70
C GLN A 82 14.13 0.65 10.74
N GLY A 83 12.87 0.98 11.08
CA GLY A 83 12.10 0.17 12.03
C GLY A 83 11.87 -1.27 11.54
N TYR A 84 11.67 -1.47 10.25
CA TYR A 84 11.60 -2.79 9.62
C TYR A 84 12.93 -3.57 9.78
N LEU A 85 14.07 -2.92 9.49
CA LEU A 85 15.39 -3.55 9.56
C LEU A 85 15.84 -3.85 10.99
N GLU A 86 15.60 -2.92 11.90
CA GLU A 86 16.02 -2.96 13.29
C GLU A 86 15.05 -3.74 14.20
N TYR A 87 13.99 -4.31 13.63
CA TYR A 87 12.98 -5.01 14.42
C TYR A 87 13.59 -6.15 15.26
N GLN A 88 13.41 -6.06 16.57
CA GLN A 88 13.88 -7.03 17.57
C GLN A 88 12.73 -7.67 18.36
N GLY A 89 11.49 -7.40 17.95
CA GLY A 89 10.32 -7.97 18.60
C GLY A 89 10.20 -9.47 18.39
N PRO A 90 9.30 -10.13 19.13
CA PRO A 90 9.09 -11.56 19.02
C PRO A 90 8.45 -11.93 17.67
N GLY A 91 8.96 -12.97 17.05
CA GLY A 91 8.46 -13.48 15.77
C GLY A 91 9.22 -12.97 14.54
N PRO A 92 8.68 -13.18 13.35
CA PRO A 92 9.29 -12.73 12.11
C PRO A 92 9.27 -11.20 12.02
N ARG A 93 10.10 -10.68 11.13
CA ARG A 93 10.07 -9.26 10.78
C ARG A 93 8.69 -8.88 10.23
N PRO A 94 8.13 -7.70 10.57
CA PRO A 94 6.83 -7.28 10.04
C PRO A 94 6.86 -7.12 8.52
N LYS A 95 5.73 -7.28 7.86
CA LYS A 95 5.57 -6.83 6.48
C LYS A 95 5.56 -5.29 6.43
N LEU A 96 5.95 -4.69 5.29
CA LEU A 96 5.87 -3.25 5.06
C LEU A 96 5.10 -3.00 3.77
N VAL A 97 3.99 -2.27 3.87
CA VAL A 97 3.12 -1.98 2.72
C VAL A 97 2.91 -0.47 2.59
N VAL A 98 3.12 0.04 1.38
CA VAL A 98 2.80 1.42 1.01
C VAL A 98 1.79 1.41 -0.12
N GLY A 99 0.64 2.06 0.10
CA GLY A 99 -0.41 2.23 -0.91
C GLY A 99 -0.28 3.52 -1.69
N SER A 100 -0.95 3.57 -2.82
CA SER A 100 -1.23 4.78 -3.61
C SER A 100 -0.02 5.69 -3.85
N ALA A 101 1.10 5.11 -4.29
CA ALA A 101 2.37 5.81 -4.48
C ALA A 101 2.19 7.19 -5.15
N GLY A 102 2.79 8.23 -4.57
CA GLY A 102 2.73 9.60 -5.05
C GLY A 102 1.34 10.25 -5.00
N GLY A 103 0.36 9.56 -4.42
CA GLY A 103 -1.02 10.04 -4.26
C GLY A 103 -1.98 9.54 -5.33
N CYS A 104 -1.63 9.57 -6.60
CA CYS A 104 -2.46 9.08 -7.69
C CYS A 104 -2.15 7.63 -8.09
N GLY A 105 -1.02 7.08 -7.70
CA GLY A 105 -0.68 5.68 -7.90
C GLY A 105 -0.35 5.28 -9.33
N THR A 106 0.19 6.18 -10.16
CA THR A 106 0.68 5.83 -11.49
C THR A 106 1.92 4.92 -11.40
N ASN A 107 2.21 4.18 -12.46
CA ASN A 107 3.40 3.33 -12.52
C ASN A 107 4.68 4.13 -12.29
N ASN A 108 4.79 5.33 -12.87
CA ASN A 108 5.93 6.21 -12.64
C ASN A 108 6.12 6.57 -11.15
N GLN A 109 5.03 6.80 -10.40
CA GLN A 109 5.10 7.08 -8.97
C GLN A 109 5.53 5.85 -8.17
N VAL A 110 5.08 4.67 -8.57
CA VAL A 110 5.53 3.41 -7.96
C VAL A 110 7.03 3.20 -8.20
N ASP A 111 7.51 3.46 -9.41
CA ASP A 111 8.93 3.31 -9.76
C ASP A 111 9.81 4.29 -8.98
N ILE A 112 9.39 5.55 -8.83
CA ILE A 112 10.08 6.56 -8.00
C ILE A 112 10.15 6.06 -6.54
N LEU A 113 9.03 5.59 -6.00
CA LEU A 113 8.99 5.08 -4.63
C LEU A 113 9.91 3.87 -4.44
N ALA A 114 9.90 2.93 -5.38
CA ALA A 114 10.77 1.75 -5.35
C ALA A 114 12.26 2.11 -5.43
N ALA A 115 12.60 3.07 -6.28
CA ALA A 115 13.96 3.58 -6.37
C ALA A 115 14.42 4.22 -5.05
N GLU A 116 13.56 5.00 -4.40
CA GLU A 116 13.87 5.62 -3.10
C GLU A 116 14.03 4.59 -1.99
N VAL A 117 13.17 3.57 -1.92
CA VAL A 117 13.34 2.48 -0.93
C VAL A 117 14.64 1.72 -1.18
N ARG A 118 15.00 1.41 -2.44
CA ARG A 118 16.29 0.80 -2.79
C ARG A 118 17.46 1.67 -2.35
N ARG A 119 17.38 2.99 -2.61
CA ARG A 119 18.41 3.96 -2.21
C ARG A 119 18.55 4.02 -0.68
N LEU A 120 17.46 3.98 0.06
CA LEU A 120 17.47 3.94 1.53
C LEU A 120 18.13 2.66 2.04
N LEU A 121 17.79 1.48 1.50
CA LEU A 121 18.42 0.22 1.85
C LEU A 121 19.92 0.24 1.57
N PHE A 122 20.31 0.78 0.41
CA PHE A 122 21.73 0.95 0.06
C PHE A 122 22.48 1.87 1.04
N ASN A 123 21.87 2.99 1.42
CA ASN A 123 22.48 3.94 2.37
C ASN A 123 22.59 3.36 3.80
N LEU A 124 21.71 2.43 4.17
CA LEU A 124 21.67 1.82 5.50
C LEU A 124 22.60 0.61 5.63
N GLY A 125 22.87 -0.13 4.57
CA GLY A 125 23.67 -1.36 4.66
C GLY A 125 24.38 -1.75 3.38
N GLY A 126 24.57 -0.79 2.46
CA GLY A 126 25.31 -1.01 1.23
C GLY A 126 24.56 -1.84 0.20
N ARG A 127 25.32 -2.25 -0.82
CA ARG A 127 24.80 -3.01 -1.95
C ARG A 127 24.20 -4.36 -1.51
N GLU A 128 24.89 -5.05 -0.63
CA GLU A 128 24.49 -6.38 -0.14
C GLU A 128 23.08 -6.33 0.50
N LEU A 129 22.82 -5.37 1.40
CA LEU A 129 21.51 -5.21 2.02
C LEU A 129 20.43 -4.85 0.98
N SER A 130 20.75 -3.95 0.06
CA SER A 130 19.81 -3.51 -0.99
C SER A 130 19.43 -4.66 -1.94
N GLU A 131 20.34 -5.57 -2.23
CA GLU A 131 20.07 -6.75 -3.08
C GLU A 131 19.41 -7.90 -2.31
N ALA A 132 19.70 -8.04 -1.02
CA ALA A 132 19.16 -9.12 -0.18
C ALA A 132 17.68 -8.96 0.16
N ILE A 133 17.15 -7.72 0.17
CA ILE A 133 15.74 -7.46 0.53
C ILE A 133 14.90 -7.33 -0.74
N PRO A 134 14.04 -8.32 -1.04
CA PRO A 134 13.15 -8.24 -2.18
C PRO A 134 12.05 -7.21 -1.94
N ILE A 135 11.72 -6.45 -2.99
CA ILE A 135 10.63 -5.49 -3.02
C ILE A 135 9.72 -5.85 -4.19
N ALA A 136 8.43 -5.98 -3.95
CA ALA A 136 7.44 -6.08 -5.00
C ALA A 136 6.78 -4.72 -5.26
N THR A 137 6.49 -4.48 -6.53
CA THR A 137 5.65 -3.36 -6.97
C THR A 137 4.36 -3.91 -7.52
N VAL A 138 3.23 -3.34 -7.09
CA VAL A 138 1.90 -3.69 -7.56
C VAL A 138 1.33 -2.50 -8.33
N THR A 139 1.25 -2.63 -9.64
CA THR A 139 0.83 -1.53 -10.51
C THR A 139 -0.68 -1.50 -10.71
N SER A 140 -1.25 -0.30 -10.87
CA SER A 140 -2.69 -0.09 -11.04
C SER A 140 -3.04 0.71 -12.30
N GLU A 141 -2.04 1.15 -13.05
CA GLU A 141 -2.25 1.87 -14.30
C GLU A 141 -2.69 0.91 -15.40
N LEU A 142 -3.77 1.25 -16.08
CA LEU A 142 -4.32 0.46 -17.15
C LEU A 142 -3.73 0.90 -18.49
N PHE A 143 -3.08 -0.01 -19.17
CA PHE A 143 -2.55 0.20 -20.53
C PHE A 143 -3.61 0.08 -21.62
N THR A 144 -4.87 -0.08 -21.22
CA THR A 144 -5.99 -0.20 -22.14
C THR A 144 -6.36 1.18 -22.65
N PRO A 145 -6.39 1.41 -23.97
CA PRO A 145 -6.85 2.69 -24.53
C PRO A 145 -8.20 3.11 -23.95
N ALA A 146 -8.36 4.37 -23.63
CA ALA A 146 -9.62 4.92 -23.10
C ALA A 146 -10.83 4.52 -23.96
N ALA A 147 -10.67 4.39 -25.28
CA ALA A 147 -11.66 3.88 -26.20
C ALA A 147 -12.17 2.46 -25.84
N THR A 148 -11.32 1.58 -25.35
CA THR A 148 -11.74 0.24 -24.92
C THR A 148 -12.52 0.29 -23.62
N LEU A 149 -12.23 1.24 -22.74
CA LEU A 149 -12.97 1.47 -21.50
C LEU A 149 -14.36 2.08 -21.76
N ALA A 150 -14.50 2.88 -22.80
CA ALA A 150 -15.78 3.47 -23.21
C ALA A 150 -16.84 2.39 -23.58
N HIS A 151 -16.43 1.21 -24.02
CA HIS A 151 -17.34 0.08 -24.28
C HIS A 151 -17.76 -0.68 -23.00
N LYS A 152 -17.04 -0.49 -21.87
CA LYS A 152 -17.48 -0.98 -20.58
C LYS A 152 -18.42 0.06 -19.99
N GLN A 153 -19.58 -0.34 -19.53
CA GLN A 153 -20.57 0.54 -18.93
C GLN A 153 -20.01 1.19 -17.65
N LEU A 154 -19.17 2.21 -17.81
CA LEU A 154 -18.64 2.97 -16.69
C LEU A 154 -19.73 3.94 -16.21
N VAL A 155 -20.00 3.90 -14.92
CA VAL A 155 -20.96 4.79 -14.26
C VAL A 155 -20.17 5.85 -13.48
N PRO A 156 -20.41 7.16 -13.76
CA PRO A 156 -19.81 8.22 -12.96
C PRO A 156 -20.25 8.13 -11.50
N LEU A 157 -19.33 8.36 -10.56
CA LEU A 157 -19.63 8.37 -9.12
C LEU A 157 -20.23 9.68 -8.61
N GLY A 158 -20.37 10.71 -9.44
CA GLY A 158 -20.87 12.00 -9.04
C GLY A 158 -21.78 12.66 -10.09
N PRO A 159 -22.46 13.77 -9.72
CA PRO A 159 -23.28 14.51 -10.64
C PRO A 159 -22.43 15.03 -11.79
N GLN A 160 -22.90 14.80 -13.02
CA GLN A 160 -22.26 15.33 -14.22
C GLN A 160 -22.68 16.79 -14.44
N PRO A 161 -21.80 17.65 -14.99
CA PRO A 161 -22.21 18.96 -15.46
C PRO A 161 -23.34 18.79 -16.49
N GLY A 162 -24.51 19.35 -16.20
CA GLY A 162 -25.70 19.21 -17.06
C GLY A 162 -26.83 18.33 -16.56
N GLY A 163 -26.64 17.67 -15.38
CA GLY A 163 -27.73 16.94 -14.70
C GLY A 163 -28.13 15.62 -15.33
N ASP A 164 -27.42 15.16 -16.35
CA ASP A 164 -27.63 13.82 -16.90
C ASP A 164 -26.90 12.77 -16.04
N THR A 165 -27.66 11.82 -15.49
CA THR A 165 -27.14 10.64 -14.80
C THR A 165 -26.68 9.57 -15.79
N GLY A 166 -26.57 9.93 -17.06
CA GLY A 166 -26.19 9.07 -18.15
C GLY A 166 -24.71 8.68 -18.11
N ARG A 167 -24.40 7.79 -18.99
CA ARG A 167 -23.09 7.24 -19.33
C ARG A 167 -22.02 8.33 -19.37
N ALA A 168 -20.91 8.12 -18.67
CA ALA A 168 -19.75 8.97 -18.88
C ALA A 168 -19.32 8.86 -20.35
N ASP A 169 -19.56 9.90 -21.12
CA ASP A 169 -18.95 10.05 -22.44
C ASP A 169 -17.45 10.32 -22.22
N LEU A 170 -16.72 9.23 -22.03
CA LEU A 170 -15.28 9.27 -22.07
C LEU A 170 -14.88 9.53 -23.52
N GLU A 171 -14.74 10.80 -23.88
CA GLU A 171 -14.06 11.16 -25.11
C GLU A 171 -12.72 10.42 -25.14
N PRO A 172 -12.46 9.59 -26.17
CA PRO A 172 -11.24 8.81 -26.20
C PRO A 172 -10.03 9.70 -26.39
N ASN A 173 -9.47 10.19 -25.30
CA ASN A 173 -8.18 10.84 -25.32
C ASN A 173 -7.08 9.77 -25.29
N ALA A 174 -6.36 9.60 -26.39
CA ALA A 174 -5.27 8.65 -26.51
C ALA A 174 -4.16 8.83 -25.44
N ASN A 175 -4.12 10.00 -24.79
CA ASN A 175 -3.17 10.33 -23.74
C ASN A 175 -3.76 10.24 -22.32
N ALA A 176 -5.00 9.78 -22.18
CA ALA A 176 -5.62 9.64 -20.87
C ALA A 176 -4.93 8.54 -20.06
N VAL A 177 -4.44 8.90 -18.90
CA VAL A 177 -3.92 7.96 -17.91
C VAL A 177 -5.07 7.47 -17.04
N VAL A 178 -5.23 6.16 -16.95
CA VAL A 178 -6.29 5.55 -16.16
C VAL A 178 -5.63 4.65 -15.11
N VAL A 179 -5.98 4.86 -13.85
CA VAL A 179 -5.55 4.01 -12.74
C VAL A 179 -6.75 3.30 -12.14
N ALA A 180 -6.62 2.02 -11.86
CA ALA A 180 -7.64 1.25 -11.14
C ALA A 180 -7.42 1.40 -9.64
N GLN A 181 -8.50 1.60 -8.88
CA GLN A 181 -8.44 1.49 -7.43
C GLN A 181 -8.50 0.01 -7.06
N MET A 182 -7.33 -0.56 -6.74
CA MET A 182 -7.21 -1.98 -6.44
C MET A 182 -7.76 -2.33 -5.06
N GLY A 183 -8.30 -3.53 -4.93
CA GLY A 183 -8.57 -4.19 -3.66
C GLY A 183 -7.29 -4.74 -3.01
N MET A 184 -7.46 -5.62 -2.05
CA MET A 184 -6.34 -6.22 -1.30
C MET A 184 -5.70 -7.43 -1.99
N GLU A 185 -6.39 -8.06 -2.93
CA GLU A 185 -5.97 -9.33 -3.54
C GLU A 185 -4.59 -9.27 -4.20
N PRO A 186 -4.25 -8.26 -5.02
CA PRO A 186 -2.91 -8.18 -5.60
C PRO A 186 -1.84 -7.87 -4.56
N ILE A 187 -2.18 -7.17 -3.47
CA ILE A 187 -1.27 -6.92 -2.35
C ILE A 187 -1.00 -8.22 -1.60
N MET A 188 -2.04 -9.01 -1.32
CA MET A 188 -1.92 -10.31 -0.67
C MET A 188 -1.01 -11.24 -1.47
N ALA A 189 -1.20 -11.32 -2.79
CA ALA A 189 -0.36 -12.14 -3.67
C ALA A 189 1.12 -11.70 -3.61
N ALA A 190 1.40 -10.41 -3.61
CA ALA A 190 2.77 -9.89 -3.49
C ALA A 190 3.38 -10.22 -2.12
N LEU A 191 2.60 -10.16 -1.04
CA LEU A 191 3.05 -10.43 0.33
C LEU A 191 3.38 -11.92 0.58
N GLU A 192 2.96 -12.83 -0.30
CA GLU A 192 3.39 -14.24 -0.26
C GLU A 192 4.88 -14.37 -0.60
N GLU A 193 5.38 -13.52 -1.49
CA GLU A 193 6.72 -13.63 -2.04
C GLU A 193 7.74 -12.72 -1.36
N VAL A 194 7.29 -11.56 -0.84
CA VAL A 194 8.20 -10.54 -0.29
C VAL A 194 7.68 -9.92 1.00
N ASP A 195 8.55 -9.16 1.68
CA ASP A 195 8.18 -8.43 2.90
C ASP A 195 7.80 -6.97 2.62
N ILE A 196 8.35 -6.37 1.56
CA ILE A 196 8.12 -4.96 1.21
C ILE A 196 7.30 -4.89 -0.08
N VAL A 197 6.11 -4.30 0.00
CA VAL A 197 5.19 -4.13 -1.14
C VAL A 197 4.84 -2.65 -1.33
N LEU A 198 5.08 -2.15 -2.53
CA LEU A 198 4.81 -0.76 -2.92
C LEU A 198 3.74 -0.76 -4.01
N CYS A 199 2.63 -0.05 -3.77
CA CYS A 199 1.45 -0.17 -4.60
C CYS A 199 1.14 1.11 -5.37
N GLY A 200 0.63 0.93 -6.58
CA GLY A 200 -0.16 1.92 -7.29
C GLY A 200 -1.45 2.25 -6.56
N ARG A 201 -2.43 2.84 -7.25
CA ARG A 201 -3.67 3.26 -6.60
C ARG A 201 -4.39 2.07 -5.97
N ALA A 202 -4.50 2.09 -4.66
CA ALA A 202 -5.19 1.09 -3.86
C ALA A 202 -6.37 1.73 -3.12
N TYR A 203 -7.37 0.93 -2.78
CA TYR A 203 -8.39 1.33 -1.83
C TYR A 203 -7.75 1.51 -0.46
N ASP A 204 -7.96 2.66 0.17
CA ASP A 204 -7.21 3.06 1.37
C ASP A 204 -7.15 1.99 2.47
N PRO A 205 -8.24 1.28 2.84
CA PRO A 205 -8.18 0.17 3.78
C PRO A 205 -7.42 -1.07 3.30
N ALA A 206 -7.24 -1.26 1.98
CA ALA A 206 -6.66 -2.48 1.43
C ALA A 206 -5.22 -2.72 1.91
N VAL A 207 -4.43 -1.64 2.07
CA VAL A 207 -3.05 -1.73 2.53
C VAL A 207 -2.93 -2.22 3.98
N PHE A 208 -3.94 -1.97 4.79
CA PHE A 208 -4.00 -2.39 6.20
C PHE A 208 -4.66 -3.77 6.36
N ALA A 209 -5.58 -4.12 5.45
CA ALA A 209 -6.36 -5.35 5.53
C ALA A 209 -5.69 -6.55 4.84
N ALA A 210 -4.82 -6.32 3.85
CA ALA A 210 -4.26 -7.37 3.02
C ALA A 210 -3.54 -8.45 3.83
N GLU A 211 -2.62 -8.08 4.72
CA GLU A 211 -1.86 -9.05 5.49
C GLU A 211 -2.70 -9.78 6.55
N PRO A 212 -3.55 -9.11 7.36
CA PRO A 212 -4.45 -9.82 8.28
C PRO A 212 -5.36 -10.83 7.58
N VAL A 213 -5.94 -10.46 6.43
CA VAL A 213 -6.82 -11.36 5.67
C VAL A 213 -6.04 -12.53 5.06
N ARG A 214 -4.80 -12.28 4.58
CA ARG A 214 -3.92 -13.33 4.07
C ARG A 214 -3.58 -14.39 5.12
N GLN A 215 -3.43 -13.97 6.38
CA GLN A 215 -3.10 -14.89 7.48
C GLN A 215 -4.31 -15.62 8.08
N GLY A 216 -5.55 -15.20 7.80
CA GLY A 216 -6.81 -15.84 8.25
C GLY A 216 -7.16 -15.53 9.68
#